data_fac81683a0ad2cc270fe2f48fe799d6d
#
_entry.id   fac81683a0ad2cc270fe2f48fe799d6d
#
_cell.length_a   1.000
_cell.length_b   1.000
_cell.length_c   1.000
_cell.angle_alpha   90.00
_cell.angle_beta   90.00
_cell.angle_gamma   90.00
#
_symmetry.space_group_name_H-M   'P 1'
#
loop_
_entity.id
_entity.type
_entity.pdbx_description
1 polymer ?
#
loop_
_entity_poly.entity_id
_entity_poly.type
_entity_poly.pdbx_seq_one_letter_code
_entity_poly.pdbx_strand_id
1 'polypeptide(L)'
;MLQFIRDLSHKLLDFIKDDPVRPEIPTNFRVSDGRLVAALTDEQENPEAMVCVSFHDFVPADITDLDKTATVPTTAIFYTIWSYKAGKGQELL
;
A
#
# COMPACT_ATOMS: atom_id res chain seq x y z
N MET A 1 1.75 -4.17 -15.11
CA MET A 1 2.43 -2.87 -14.97
C MET A 1 2.40 -2.42 -13.52
N LEU A 2 3.51 -1.96 -13.00
CA LEU A 2 3.58 -1.45 -11.63
C LEU A 2 3.15 0.02 -11.58
N GLN A 3 2.21 0.37 -10.69
CA GLN A 3 1.74 1.74 -10.50
C GLN A 3 1.89 2.14 -9.04
N PHE A 4 2.33 3.38 -8.80
CA PHE A 4 2.41 3.97 -7.47
C PHE A 4 1.32 5.01 -7.31
N ILE A 5 0.54 4.92 -6.23
CA ILE A 5 -0.66 5.71 -6.01
C ILE A 5 -0.48 6.57 -4.77
N ARG A 6 -0.55 7.89 -4.93
CA ARG A 6 -0.45 8.87 -3.83
C ARG A 6 -1.61 9.87 -3.83
N ASP A 7 -2.57 9.72 -4.74
CA ASP A 7 -3.67 10.65 -4.93
C ASP A 7 -5.00 9.97 -4.62
N LEU A 8 -5.81 10.59 -3.77
CA LEU A 8 -7.13 10.08 -3.39
C LEU A 8 -8.09 9.93 -4.57
N SER A 9 -7.86 10.63 -5.68
CA SER A 9 -8.70 10.54 -6.87
C SER A 9 -8.38 9.33 -7.74
N HIS A 10 -7.33 8.57 -7.45
CA HIS A 10 -6.93 7.45 -8.30
C HIS A 10 -7.96 6.32 -8.26
N LYS A 11 -8.34 5.86 -9.45
CA LYS A 11 -9.41 4.84 -9.60
C LYS A 11 -9.10 3.51 -8.91
N LEU A 12 -7.83 3.13 -8.80
CA LEU A 12 -7.43 1.87 -8.17
C LEU A 12 -7.67 1.87 -6.66
N LEU A 13 -7.89 3.02 -6.03
CA LEU A 13 -8.21 3.08 -4.60
C LEU A 13 -9.57 2.46 -4.27
N ASP A 14 -10.46 2.28 -5.25
CA ASP A 14 -11.71 1.55 -5.04
C ASP A 14 -11.47 0.11 -4.60
N PHE A 15 -10.32 -0.46 -4.91
CA PHE A 15 -9.96 -1.83 -4.53
C PHE A 15 -9.42 -1.96 -3.10
N ILE A 16 -9.24 -0.86 -2.39
CA ILE A 16 -8.82 -0.89 -0.97
C ILE A 16 -9.84 -1.64 -0.11
N LYS A 17 -11.11 -1.60 -0.47
CA LYS A 17 -12.19 -2.36 0.21
C LYS A 17 -11.93 -3.87 0.24
N ASP A 18 -11.09 -4.38 -0.65
CA ASP A 18 -10.77 -5.80 -0.75
C ASP A 18 -9.60 -6.22 0.16
N ASP A 19 -8.99 -5.30 0.90
CA ASP A 19 -7.89 -5.61 1.81
C ASP A 19 -8.33 -6.62 2.87
N PRO A 20 -7.82 -7.86 2.83
CA PRO A 20 -8.22 -8.89 3.80
C PRO A 20 -7.43 -8.83 5.10
N VAL A 21 -6.37 -8.01 5.16
CA VAL A 21 -5.44 -7.98 6.28
C VAL A 21 -5.80 -6.88 7.28
N ARG A 22 -6.01 -5.66 6.77
CA ARG A 22 -6.31 -4.49 7.60
C ARG A 22 -7.42 -3.64 6.98
N PRO A 23 -8.65 -4.21 6.88
CA PRO A 23 -9.76 -3.50 6.22
C PRO A 23 -10.19 -2.23 6.96
N GLU A 24 -9.85 -2.11 8.26
CA GLU A 24 -10.21 -0.96 9.09
C GLU A 24 -9.37 0.28 8.80
N ILE A 25 -8.24 0.16 8.12
CA ILE A 25 -7.39 1.32 7.80
C ILE A 25 -8.04 2.14 6.68
N PRO A 26 -8.36 3.43 6.91
CA PRO A 26 -9.04 4.25 5.90
C PRO A 26 -8.14 4.56 4.70
N THR A 27 -8.76 4.80 3.55
CA THR A 27 -8.05 5.07 2.30
C THR A 27 -7.16 6.31 2.39
N ASN A 28 -7.62 7.37 3.04
CA ASN A 28 -6.84 8.60 3.16
C ASN A 28 -5.54 8.43 3.94
N PHE A 29 -5.50 7.51 4.91
CA PHE A 29 -4.28 7.16 5.63
C PHE A 29 -3.25 6.55 4.65
N ARG A 30 -3.70 5.70 3.74
CA ARG A 30 -2.84 4.88 2.87
C ARG A 30 -2.08 5.69 1.83
N VAL A 31 -2.56 6.89 1.50
CA VAL A 31 -1.93 7.80 0.53
C VAL A 31 -1.47 9.11 1.16
N SER A 32 -1.46 9.20 2.48
CA SER A 32 -0.99 10.37 3.21
C SER A 32 0.52 10.55 3.09
N ASP A 33 1.05 11.68 3.58
CA ASP A 33 2.47 11.97 3.52
C ASP A 33 3.30 10.85 4.14
N GLY A 34 4.35 10.42 3.43
CA GLY A 34 5.21 9.33 3.86
C GLY A 34 4.63 7.95 3.63
N ARG A 35 3.54 7.84 2.86
CA ARG A 35 2.90 6.56 2.52
C ARG A 35 2.53 6.52 1.04
N LEU A 36 2.35 5.32 0.52
CA LEU A 36 1.81 5.12 -0.82
C LEU A 36 1.15 3.74 -0.93
N VAL A 37 0.32 3.61 -1.95
CA VAL A 37 -0.20 2.31 -2.40
C VAL A 37 0.49 1.97 -3.70
N ALA A 38 0.98 0.74 -3.83
CA ALA A 38 1.51 0.23 -5.08
C ALA A 38 0.59 -0.87 -5.60
N ALA A 39 0.38 -0.90 -6.90
CA ALA A 39 -0.46 -1.89 -7.55
C ALA A 39 0.27 -2.49 -8.75
N LEU A 40 0.14 -3.81 -8.91
CA LEU A 40 0.53 -4.51 -10.13
C LEU A 40 -0.74 -4.72 -10.95
N THR A 41 -0.77 -4.24 -12.18
CA THR A 41 -1.96 -4.28 -13.03
C THR A 41 -1.70 -5.03 -14.31
N ASP A 42 -2.79 -5.55 -14.93
CA ASP A 42 -2.74 -6.14 -16.26
C ASP A 42 -2.86 -5.06 -17.36
N GLU A 43 -2.97 -5.49 -18.62
CA GLU A 43 -3.04 -4.58 -19.77
C GLU A 43 -4.32 -3.73 -19.79
N GLN A 44 -5.39 -4.19 -19.13
CA GLN A 44 -6.64 -3.46 -19.01
C GLN A 44 -6.72 -2.62 -17.73
N GLU A 45 -5.58 -2.49 -17.01
CA GLU A 45 -5.47 -1.77 -15.75
C GLU A 45 -6.29 -2.36 -14.60
N ASN A 46 -6.60 -3.66 -14.66
CA ASN A 46 -7.18 -4.38 -13.53
C ASN A 46 -6.08 -4.78 -12.54
N PRO A 47 -6.31 -4.69 -11.22
CA PRO A 47 -5.28 -5.03 -10.26
C PRO A 47 -5.03 -6.54 -10.22
N GLU A 48 -3.76 -6.91 -10.21
CA GLU A 48 -3.33 -8.30 -9.99
C GLU A 48 -2.85 -8.49 -8.55
N ALA A 49 -2.27 -7.45 -7.97
CA ALA A 49 -1.87 -7.40 -6.56
C ALA A 49 -1.75 -5.96 -6.10
N MET A 50 -1.91 -5.73 -4.80
CA MET A 50 -1.77 -4.40 -4.20
C MET A 50 -0.99 -4.50 -2.89
N VAL A 51 -0.22 -3.46 -2.58
CA VAL A 51 0.51 -3.34 -1.34
C VAL A 51 0.43 -1.90 -0.82
N CYS A 52 0.32 -1.75 0.49
CA CYS A 52 0.35 -0.46 1.15
C CYS A 52 1.68 -0.31 1.90
N VAL A 53 2.36 0.82 1.70
CA VAL A 53 3.71 1.07 2.19
C VAL A 53 3.74 2.33 3.04
N SER A 54 4.47 2.27 4.15
CA SER A 54 4.72 3.40 5.04
C SER A 54 6.23 3.55 5.24
N PHE A 55 6.74 4.78 5.24
CA PHE A 55 8.18 5.07 5.32
C PHE A 55 8.54 5.64 6.70
N HIS A 56 9.53 5.04 7.35
CA HIS A 56 9.92 5.36 8.72
C HIS A 56 11.44 5.42 8.87
N ASP A 57 11.92 6.01 9.98
CA ASP A 57 13.32 5.95 10.39
C ASP A 57 13.54 4.91 11.52
N PHE A 58 12.51 4.11 11.81
CA PHE A 58 12.52 3.03 12.80
C PHE A 58 11.57 1.93 12.32
N VAL A 59 11.65 0.74 12.95
CA VAL A 59 10.72 -0.36 12.65
C VAL A 59 9.51 -0.24 13.58
N PRO A 60 8.29 -0.02 13.04
CA PRO A 60 7.09 0.08 13.87
C PRO A 60 6.81 -1.21 14.65
N ALA A 61 6.49 -1.08 15.93
CA ALA A 61 6.14 -2.21 16.79
C ALA A 61 4.65 -2.54 16.73
N ASP A 62 3.80 -1.55 16.46
CA ASP A 62 2.35 -1.71 16.35
C ASP A 62 1.76 -0.68 15.39
N ILE A 63 0.43 -0.72 15.21
CA ILE A 63 -0.24 0.15 14.23
C ILE A 63 -0.16 1.64 14.61
N THR A 64 -0.05 1.99 15.88
CA THR A 64 0.10 3.39 16.29
C THR A 64 1.42 3.98 15.81
N ASP A 65 2.46 3.17 15.71
CA ASP A 65 3.76 3.62 15.21
C ASP A 65 3.73 3.92 13.71
N LEU A 66 2.78 3.37 12.96
CA LEU A 66 2.60 3.67 11.54
C LEU A 66 2.18 5.12 11.29
N ASP A 67 1.64 5.82 12.30
CA ASP A 67 1.29 7.23 12.20
C ASP A 67 2.52 8.14 12.14
N LYS A 68 3.70 7.62 12.50
CA LYS A 68 4.93 8.39 12.65
C LYS A 68 5.86 8.19 11.45
N THR A 69 5.56 8.82 10.31
CA THR A 69 6.42 8.77 9.14
C THR A 69 7.61 9.72 9.26
N ALA A 70 8.71 9.38 8.57
CA ALA A 70 9.93 10.16 8.60
C ALA A 70 10.08 11.04 7.36
N THR A 71 10.68 12.23 7.52
CA THR A 71 11.02 13.12 6.41
C THR A 71 12.15 12.53 5.57
N VAL A 72 13.13 11.89 6.23
CA VAL A 72 14.24 11.19 5.55
C VAL A 72 14.19 9.73 6.01
N PRO A 73 13.35 8.90 5.36
CA PRO A 73 13.13 7.54 5.81
C PRO A 73 14.31 6.62 5.47
N THR A 74 14.58 5.68 6.37
CA THR A 74 15.55 4.60 6.18
C THR A 74 14.88 3.23 6.06
N THR A 75 13.57 3.14 6.33
CA THR A 75 12.82 1.89 6.39
C THR A 75 11.50 2.03 5.65
N ALA A 76 11.22 1.09 4.75
CA ALA A 76 9.91 0.96 4.10
C ALA A 76 9.18 -0.23 4.73
N ILE A 77 7.97 0.00 5.23
CA ILE A 77 7.14 -1.03 5.86
C ILE A 77 5.95 -1.33 4.95
N PHE A 78 5.88 -2.57 4.49
CA PHE A 78 4.74 -3.09 3.74
C PHE A 78 3.72 -3.62 4.74
N TYR A 79 2.82 -2.75 5.22
CA TYR A 79 1.94 -3.11 6.33
C TYR A 79 0.72 -3.91 5.92
N THR A 80 0.40 -3.95 4.62
CA THR A 80 -0.63 -4.85 4.08
C THR A 80 -0.35 -5.16 2.62
N ILE A 81 -0.64 -6.39 2.21
CA ILE A 81 -0.47 -6.86 0.83
C ILE A 81 -1.53 -7.91 0.55
N TRP A 82 -2.12 -7.86 -0.65
CA TRP A 82 -3.04 -8.90 -1.12
C TRP A 82 -2.95 -9.05 -2.64
N SER A 83 -3.42 -10.18 -3.15
CA SER A 83 -3.37 -10.46 -4.58
C SER A 83 -4.69 -11.02 -5.09
N TYR A 84 -4.97 -10.75 -6.35
CA TYR A 84 -6.11 -11.27 -7.09
C TYR A 84 -5.72 -12.45 -7.98
N LYS A 85 -4.41 -12.64 -8.22
CA LYS A 85 -3.85 -13.77 -8.96
C LYS A 85 -2.74 -14.42 -8.14
N ALA A 86 -2.66 -15.77 -8.22
CA ALA A 86 -1.64 -16.52 -7.49
C ALA A 86 -0.22 -16.03 -7.87
N GLY A 87 0.62 -15.81 -6.87
CA GLY A 87 2.01 -15.42 -7.04
C GLY A 87 2.25 -13.94 -7.33
N LYS A 88 1.22 -13.15 -7.63
CA LYS A 88 1.41 -11.73 -7.99
C LYS A 88 1.81 -10.85 -6.82
N GLY A 89 1.42 -11.22 -5.59
CA GLY A 89 1.88 -10.51 -4.41
C GLY A 89 3.39 -10.54 -4.25
N GLN A 90 4.03 -11.64 -4.60
CA GLN A 90 5.48 -11.79 -4.53
C GLN A 90 6.21 -10.90 -5.54
N GLU A 91 5.62 -10.59 -6.68
CA GLU A 91 6.22 -9.70 -7.68
C GLU A 91 6.32 -8.25 -7.17
N LEU A 92 5.52 -7.86 -6.18
CA LEU A 92 5.57 -6.55 -5.56
C LEU A 92 6.71 -6.42 -4.54
N LEU A 93 7.18 -7.53 -4.02
CA LEU A 93 8.23 -7.56 -3.02
C LEU A 93 9.58 -7.76 -3.70
#